data_3326c694f2e3a8bd6e018baba4ab9990
#
_entry.id   3326c694f2e3a8bd6e018baba4ab9990
#
_cell.length_a   1.000
_cell.length_b   1.000
_cell.length_c   1.000
_cell.angle_alpha   90.00
_cell.angle_beta   90.00
_cell.angle_gamma   90.00
#
_symmetry.space_group_name_H-M   'P 1'
#
loop_
_entity.id
_entity.type
_entity.pdbx_description
1 polymer ?
#
loop_
_entity_poly.entity_id
_entity_poly.type
_entity_poly.pdbx_seq_one_letter_code
_entity_poly.pdbx_strand_id
1 'polypeptide(L)'
;MNMKHTNNISIIGSCISRDIFSFNGDAGYNIKRFVQSISPISAQTGGVNEDYKTLSLAIESKYKIPFFYCRNFALDLTGRTFDYLFEEPVDYLVVDMACCRYDIWETEDGDIISKVDGYYHDEIVDEIFEKYDKSQSRKLINNDEKILCLLKKRVPQYFQKILEKIHVSKIILVETRAMTFYLQERQQIAEFSPAISDSWNKRIQCGFEIALKYLKGCHVIYFPQNMVGDAKHKWGLSRLHYVKEFYEYAFQAINIIGENRSSTDERKALSTLYNKVNKDYYEFFSLSLYKTLKMKRIVESEDERLWKYNDYFQKILLNYEKLQRVIDFMLKEKYSCAFYGLTQISIFYINYFKKYDIVVDYVVENRKEPMWRGISCLSREIKEYPPTDIIIIADVINMEKINLKD
;
A
#
# COMPACT_ATOMS: atom_id res chain seq x y z
N MET A 1 -3.86 41.74 -0.43
CA MET A 1 -3.17 40.44 -0.52
C MET A 1 -3.75 39.54 0.57
N ASN A 2 -4.61 38.60 0.25
CA ASN A 2 -5.03 37.60 1.22
C ASN A 2 -3.82 36.72 1.51
N MET A 3 -3.27 36.80 2.72
CA MET A 3 -2.28 35.83 3.19
C MET A 3 -2.96 34.45 3.10
N LYS A 4 -2.47 33.59 2.19
CA LYS A 4 -2.91 32.20 2.15
C LYS A 4 -2.58 31.60 3.52
N HIS A 5 -3.59 31.15 4.22
CA HIS A 5 -3.43 30.45 5.50
C HIS A 5 -2.57 29.22 5.25
N THR A 6 -1.40 29.15 5.91
CA THR A 6 -0.51 28.00 5.79
C THR A 6 -0.89 26.99 6.87
N ASN A 7 -1.35 25.82 6.49
CA ASN A 7 -1.69 24.77 7.44
C ASN A 7 -0.41 24.12 8.02
N ASN A 8 -0.35 24.03 9.35
CA ASN A 8 0.69 23.31 10.06
C ASN A 8 0.33 21.82 10.11
N ILE A 9 1.25 20.97 9.68
CA ILE A 9 1.02 19.52 9.68
C ILE A 9 2.13 18.79 10.43
N SER A 10 1.77 17.68 11.06
CA SER A 10 2.70 16.67 11.49
C SER A 10 2.45 15.38 10.71
N ILE A 11 3.50 14.59 10.53
CA ILE A 11 3.44 13.35 9.76
C ILE A 11 4.00 12.21 10.62
N ILE A 12 3.27 11.10 10.69
CA ILE A 12 3.77 9.85 11.27
C ILE A 12 3.47 8.69 10.33
N GLY A 13 4.53 7.96 9.94
CA GLY A 13 4.42 6.87 8.98
C GLY A 13 5.71 6.65 8.21
N SER A 14 5.67 6.82 6.90
CA SER A 14 6.80 6.57 6.02
C SER A 14 7.22 7.80 5.21
N CYS A 15 8.28 7.63 4.40
CA CYS A 15 8.68 8.64 3.41
C CYS A 15 7.56 8.96 2.42
N ILE A 16 6.62 8.05 2.17
CA ILE A 16 5.49 8.25 1.25
C ILE A 16 4.70 9.49 1.64
N SER A 17 4.24 9.56 2.89
CA SER A 17 3.42 10.68 3.37
C SER A 17 4.17 12.02 3.35
N ARG A 18 5.47 12.02 3.62
CA ARG A 18 6.31 13.23 3.49
C ARG A 18 6.47 13.63 2.01
N ASP A 19 6.67 12.66 1.14
CA ASP A 19 6.95 12.92 -0.27
C ASP A 19 5.72 13.47 -1.01
N ILE A 20 4.51 13.26 -0.51
CA ILE A 20 3.29 13.96 -0.99
C ILE A 20 3.52 15.48 -1.05
N PHE A 21 4.14 16.05 -0.04
CA PHE A 21 4.43 17.48 0.02
C PHE A 21 5.69 17.86 -0.78
N SER A 22 6.77 17.10 -0.63
CA SER A 22 8.04 17.44 -1.26
C SER A 22 8.04 17.31 -2.79
N PHE A 23 7.21 16.50 -3.39
CA PHE A 23 7.01 16.46 -4.85
C PHE A 23 6.20 17.63 -5.39
N ASN A 24 5.41 18.29 -4.53
CA ASN A 24 4.51 19.37 -4.91
C ASN A 24 4.92 20.76 -4.39
N GLY A 25 6.14 20.86 -3.83
CA GLY A 25 6.72 22.15 -3.44
C GLY A 25 6.12 22.78 -2.19
N ASP A 26 5.62 21.97 -1.24
CA ASP A 26 5.08 22.37 0.08
C ASP A 26 4.05 23.52 0.04
N ALA A 27 3.42 23.74 -1.11
CA ALA A 27 2.57 24.90 -1.37
C ALA A 27 1.36 24.97 -0.41
N GLY A 28 1.43 25.86 0.60
CA GLY A 28 0.37 26.09 1.58
C GLY A 28 0.40 25.19 2.80
N TYR A 29 1.46 24.40 2.99
CA TYR A 29 1.64 23.51 4.14
C TYR A 29 3.02 23.72 4.78
N ASN A 30 3.06 23.63 6.11
CA ASN A 30 4.29 23.72 6.90
C ASN A 30 4.41 22.44 7.72
N ILE A 31 5.38 21.59 7.36
CA ILE A 31 5.66 20.34 8.09
C ILE A 31 6.38 20.67 9.39
N LYS A 32 5.68 20.59 10.52
CA LYS A 32 6.21 20.86 11.85
C LYS A 32 7.04 19.69 12.37
N ARG A 33 6.49 18.49 12.29
CA ARG A 33 7.13 17.26 12.79
C ARG A 33 6.95 16.14 11.78
N PHE A 34 8.00 15.34 11.63
CA PHE A 34 7.97 14.15 10.81
C PHE A 34 8.64 12.99 11.53
N VAL A 35 7.89 11.92 11.76
CA VAL A 35 8.34 10.67 12.33
C VAL A 35 8.19 9.57 11.29
N GLN A 36 9.28 8.87 10.99
CA GLN A 36 9.28 7.70 10.11
C GLN A 36 10.07 6.55 10.71
N SER A 37 9.93 5.36 10.12
CA SER A 37 10.73 4.18 10.48
C SER A 37 10.47 3.67 11.91
N ILE A 38 9.32 4.00 12.48
CA ILE A 38 8.85 3.49 13.75
C ILE A 38 7.58 2.68 13.51
N SER A 39 7.59 1.41 13.92
CA SER A 39 6.41 0.54 13.82
C SER A 39 5.33 1.03 14.80
N PRO A 40 4.05 1.04 14.43
CA PRO A 40 2.97 1.27 15.40
C PRO A 40 2.95 0.28 16.56
N ILE A 41 3.65 -0.86 16.43
CA ILE A 41 3.81 -1.84 17.51
C ILE A 41 4.77 -1.31 18.60
N SER A 42 5.87 -0.65 18.20
CA SER A 42 6.95 -0.20 19.09
C SER A 42 6.78 1.23 19.61
N ALA A 43 6.05 2.07 18.89
CA ALA A 43 5.97 3.52 19.14
C ALA A 43 5.62 3.96 20.59
N GLN A 44 5.24 3.02 21.46
CA GLN A 44 4.81 3.27 22.83
C GLN A 44 5.62 2.52 23.89
N THR A 45 6.60 1.73 23.48
CA THR A 45 7.21 0.72 24.35
C THR A 45 8.71 0.91 24.54
N GLY A 46 9.23 2.09 24.28
CA GLY A 46 10.64 2.38 24.49
C GLY A 46 11.06 2.20 25.95
N GLY A 47 12.14 1.45 26.18
CA GLY A 47 12.64 1.11 27.50
C GLY A 47 13.81 1.95 27.97
N VAL A 48 14.40 2.78 27.11
CA VAL A 48 15.56 3.60 27.47
C VAL A 48 15.11 4.89 28.17
N ASN A 49 15.51 5.06 29.42
CA ASN A 49 15.19 6.26 30.19
C ASN A 49 16.22 7.35 29.98
N GLU A 50 16.14 7.99 28.81
CA GLU A 50 16.99 9.12 28.42
C GLU A 50 16.15 10.15 27.65
N ASP A 51 16.62 11.39 27.60
CA ASP A 51 16.07 12.37 26.68
C ASP A 51 16.43 12.00 25.22
N TYR A 52 15.42 11.92 24.36
CA TYR A 52 15.62 11.50 22.98
C TYR A 52 16.56 12.43 22.19
N LYS A 53 16.64 13.74 22.53
CA LYS A 53 17.53 14.69 21.87
C LYS A 53 19.00 14.38 22.21
N THR A 54 19.25 14.15 23.49
CA THR A 54 20.58 13.75 24.00
C THR A 54 21.01 12.43 23.38
N LEU A 55 20.14 11.44 23.35
CA LEU A 55 20.42 10.13 22.75
C LEU A 55 20.68 10.26 21.23
N SER A 56 19.89 11.08 20.52
CA SER A 56 20.05 11.31 19.08
C SER A 56 21.43 11.89 18.74
N LEU A 57 21.87 12.91 19.52
CA LEU A 57 23.17 13.53 19.32
C LEU A 57 24.33 12.57 19.62
N ALA A 58 24.18 11.73 20.65
CA ALA A 58 25.18 10.72 20.99
C ALA A 58 25.33 9.68 19.84
N ILE A 59 24.23 9.21 19.27
CA ILE A 59 24.22 8.26 18.16
C ILE A 59 24.84 8.90 16.91
N GLU A 60 24.41 10.12 16.52
CA GLU A 60 24.95 10.86 15.38
C GLU A 60 26.47 11.04 15.49
N SER A 61 26.91 11.53 16.64
CA SER A 61 28.34 11.82 16.88
C SER A 61 29.20 10.56 16.74
N LYS A 62 28.72 9.44 17.26
CA LYS A 62 29.50 8.20 17.31
C LYS A 62 29.48 7.43 16.00
N TYR A 63 28.29 7.25 15.41
CA TYR A 63 28.10 6.35 14.25
C TYR A 63 28.05 7.06 12.91
N LYS A 64 28.08 8.40 12.89
CA LYS A 64 28.03 9.21 11.66
C LYS A 64 26.78 8.97 10.81
N ILE A 65 25.69 8.57 11.46
CA ILE A 65 24.37 8.42 10.82
C ILE A 65 23.71 9.80 10.78
N PRO A 66 23.00 10.18 9.69
CA PRO A 66 22.32 11.47 9.64
C PRO A 66 21.35 11.67 10.80
N PHE A 67 21.37 12.85 11.42
CA PHE A 67 20.60 13.19 12.64
C PHE A 67 19.11 12.80 12.56
N PHE A 68 18.51 12.94 11.39
CA PHE A 68 17.12 12.57 11.18
C PHE A 68 16.83 11.10 11.54
N TYR A 69 17.70 10.18 11.14
CA TYR A 69 17.55 8.76 11.47
C TYR A 69 17.88 8.47 12.93
N CYS A 70 18.91 9.12 13.46
CA CYS A 70 19.27 9.02 14.88
C CYS A 70 18.12 9.45 15.78
N ARG A 71 17.44 10.55 15.43
CA ARG A 71 16.27 11.04 16.16
C ARG A 71 15.12 10.05 16.13
N ASN A 72 14.76 9.53 14.95
CA ASN A 72 13.66 8.55 14.88
C ASN A 72 13.99 7.29 15.67
N PHE A 73 15.23 6.83 15.63
CA PHE A 73 15.67 5.69 16.44
C PHE A 73 15.63 5.99 17.93
N ALA A 74 16.11 7.14 18.35
CA ALA A 74 16.04 7.56 19.75
C ALA A 74 14.59 7.70 20.24
N LEU A 75 13.67 8.18 19.39
CA LEU A 75 12.24 8.25 19.70
C LEU A 75 11.62 6.86 19.90
N ASP A 76 12.02 5.88 19.11
CA ASP A 76 11.57 4.49 19.25
C ASP A 76 12.13 3.86 20.54
N LEU A 77 13.43 4.01 20.79
CA LEU A 77 14.11 3.51 21.99
C LEU A 77 13.56 4.09 23.29
N THR A 78 13.18 5.37 23.29
CA THR A 78 12.71 6.07 24.50
C THR A 78 11.20 6.10 24.65
N GLY A 79 10.43 5.62 23.64
CA GLY A 79 8.97 5.69 23.61
C GLY A 79 8.40 7.10 23.53
N ARG A 80 9.20 8.11 23.13
CA ARG A 80 8.82 9.55 23.08
C ARG A 80 8.24 10.00 21.75
N THR A 81 7.80 9.07 20.92
CA THR A 81 7.26 9.34 19.58
C THR A 81 6.12 10.35 19.61
N PHE A 82 5.14 10.18 20.49
CA PHE A 82 3.98 11.07 20.56
C PHE A 82 4.30 12.41 21.21
N ASP A 83 5.20 12.45 22.21
CA ASP A 83 5.66 13.70 22.81
C ASP A 83 6.30 14.60 21.75
N TYR A 84 7.19 14.04 20.93
CA TYR A 84 7.81 14.76 19.83
C TYR A 84 6.80 15.19 18.75
N LEU A 85 5.88 14.31 18.37
CA LEU A 85 4.92 14.55 17.29
C LEU A 85 3.98 15.72 17.60
N PHE A 86 3.61 15.90 18.87
CA PHE A 86 2.69 16.91 19.36
C PHE A 86 3.36 18.00 20.20
N GLU A 87 4.69 18.18 20.11
CA GLU A 87 5.42 19.24 20.79
C GLU A 87 4.93 20.63 20.36
N GLU A 88 4.43 20.76 19.12
CA GLU A 88 3.83 21.97 18.59
C GLU A 88 2.39 21.71 18.13
N PRO A 89 1.49 22.72 18.22
CA PRO A 89 0.14 22.60 17.67
C PRO A 89 0.15 22.39 16.15
N VAL A 90 -0.73 21.51 15.67
CA VAL A 90 -0.88 21.22 14.25
C VAL A 90 -2.35 21.30 13.83
N ASP A 91 -2.57 21.71 12.57
CA ASP A 91 -3.90 21.75 11.97
C ASP A 91 -4.33 20.34 11.51
N TYR A 92 -3.40 19.57 10.97
CA TYR A 92 -3.63 18.19 10.54
C TYR A 92 -2.48 17.27 10.92
N LEU A 93 -2.84 16.02 11.22
CA LEU A 93 -1.93 14.90 11.35
C LEU A 93 -2.11 13.96 10.16
N VAL A 94 -1.04 13.78 9.36
CA VAL A 94 -1.02 12.80 8.28
C VAL A 94 -0.44 11.48 8.78
N VAL A 95 -1.17 10.40 8.58
CA VAL A 95 -0.81 9.06 9.06
C VAL A 95 -0.79 8.08 7.90
N ASP A 96 0.24 7.25 7.81
CA ASP A 96 0.22 6.04 6.98
C ASP A 96 0.69 4.82 7.78
N MET A 97 0.32 3.63 7.31
CA MET A 97 0.59 2.37 7.99
C MET A 97 1.73 1.57 7.33
N ALA A 98 2.53 2.17 6.44
CA ALA A 98 3.62 1.48 5.77
C ALA A 98 4.68 0.93 6.75
N CYS A 99 4.83 1.55 7.92
CA CYS A 99 5.75 1.08 8.96
C CYS A 99 5.29 -0.20 9.68
N CYS A 100 4.06 -0.67 9.46
CA CYS A 100 3.60 -1.99 9.91
C CYS A 100 4.38 -3.15 9.26
N ARG A 101 5.08 -2.91 8.14
CA ARG A 101 5.89 -3.92 7.46
C ARG A 101 7.14 -4.35 8.22
N TYR A 102 7.61 -3.53 9.16
CA TYR A 102 8.85 -3.80 9.85
C TYR A 102 8.77 -5.05 10.74
N ASP A 103 9.87 -5.78 10.77
CA ASP A 103 10.14 -6.72 11.82
C ASP A 103 10.42 -5.96 13.13
N ILE A 104 10.38 -6.64 14.25
CA ILE A 104 10.59 -6.03 15.55
C ILE A 104 11.53 -6.88 16.41
N TRP A 105 12.22 -6.23 17.33
CA TRP A 105 12.89 -6.87 18.44
C TRP A 105 12.03 -6.78 19.70
N GLU A 106 11.91 -7.88 20.40
CA GLU A 106 11.33 -7.95 21.75
C GLU A 106 12.45 -8.30 22.73
N THR A 107 12.68 -7.44 23.71
CA THR A 107 13.67 -7.66 24.77
C THR A 107 13.10 -8.54 25.87
N GLU A 108 13.95 -9.09 26.74
CA GLU A 108 13.52 -9.83 27.93
C GLU A 108 12.75 -8.94 28.92
N ASP A 109 13.04 -7.65 28.92
CA ASP A 109 12.31 -6.64 29.71
C ASP A 109 10.91 -6.34 29.16
N GLY A 110 10.56 -6.88 27.98
CA GLY A 110 9.28 -6.66 27.30
C GLY A 110 9.22 -5.38 26.46
N ASP A 111 10.34 -4.68 26.30
CA ASP A 111 10.45 -3.54 25.38
C ASP A 111 10.39 -4.02 23.94
N ILE A 112 9.75 -3.26 23.09
CA ILE A 112 9.62 -3.57 21.68
C ILE A 112 10.22 -2.43 20.85
N ILE A 113 11.07 -2.77 19.87
CA ILE A 113 11.79 -1.82 19.02
C ILE A 113 11.62 -2.23 17.58
N SER A 114 11.44 -1.24 16.69
CA SER A 114 11.39 -1.48 15.24
C SER A 114 12.74 -1.96 14.72
N LYS A 115 12.76 -3.04 13.96
CA LYS A 115 13.92 -3.41 13.17
C LYS A 115 13.82 -2.76 11.79
N VAL A 116 14.61 -1.70 11.60
CA VAL A 116 14.66 -0.96 10.34
C VAL A 116 15.95 -1.27 9.61
N ASP A 117 15.84 -1.89 8.44
CA ASP A 117 17.01 -2.24 7.65
C ASP A 117 17.77 -1.01 7.16
N GLY A 118 19.10 -1.11 7.19
CA GLY A 118 20.02 -0.14 6.61
C GLY A 118 20.50 1.00 7.53
N TYR A 119 19.83 1.26 8.66
CA TYR A 119 20.24 2.36 9.55
C TYR A 119 20.47 1.94 10.99
N TYR A 120 19.79 0.90 11.48
CA TYR A 120 19.88 0.44 12.86
C TYR A 120 20.56 -0.93 12.88
N HIS A 121 21.88 -0.91 13.03
CA HIS A 121 22.67 -2.12 13.14
C HIS A 121 22.53 -2.71 14.53
N ASP A 122 22.54 -4.03 14.61
CA ASP A 122 22.41 -4.77 15.87
C ASP A 122 23.43 -4.30 16.92
N GLU A 123 24.66 -4.03 16.49
CA GLU A 123 25.75 -3.52 17.33
C GLU A 123 25.41 -2.17 17.99
N ILE A 124 24.72 -1.26 17.30
CA ILE A 124 24.31 0.03 17.85
C ILE A 124 23.27 -0.18 18.96
N VAL A 125 22.35 -1.10 18.75
CA VAL A 125 21.30 -1.42 19.74
C VAL A 125 21.94 -2.06 20.97
N ASP A 126 22.86 -3.02 20.79
CA ASP A 126 23.56 -3.71 21.87
C ASP A 126 24.31 -2.72 22.75
N GLU A 127 25.07 -1.82 22.15
CA GLU A 127 25.86 -0.84 22.88
C GLU A 127 24.99 0.18 23.64
N ILE A 128 23.87 0.62 23.05
CA ILE A 128 22.93 1.50 23.73
C ILE A 128 22.32 0.78 24.93
N PHE A 129 21.91 -0.47 24.74
CA PHE A 129 21.31 -1.26 25.82
C PHE A 129 22.28 -1.52 26.97
N GLU A 130 23.55 -1.85 26.67
CA GLU A 130 24.60 -1.98 27.67
C GLU A 130 24.77 -0.68 28.48
N LYS A 131 24.84 0.46 27.78
CA LYS A 131 24.98 1.77 28.42
C LYS A 131 23.84 2.11 29.40
N TYR A 132 22.62 1.65 29.12
CA TYR A 132 21.42 1.97 29.91
C TYR A 132 20.91 0.77 30.74
N ASP A 133 21.79 -0.18 31.07
CA ASP A 133 21.50 -1.38 31.86
C ASP A 133 20.26 -2.17 31.38
N LYS A 134 20.05 -2.18 30.06
CA LYS A 134 19.00 -2.96 29.42
C LYS A 134 19.52 -4.31 28.99
N SER A 135 18.64 -5.32 29.04
CA SER A 135 18.98 -6.64 28.53
C SER A 135 19.35 -6.58 27.05
N GLN A 136 20.56 -7.03 26.72
CA GLN A 136 21.00 -7.20 25.32
C GLN A 136 20.31 -8.40 24.65
N SER A 137 19.78 -9.33 25.48
CA SER A 137 19.02 -10.46 24.98
C SER A 137 17.71 -9.98 24.36
N ARG A 138 17.59 -10.14 23.06
CA ARG A 138 16.40 -9.78 22.31
C ARG A 138 16.05 -10.82 21.29
N LYS A 139 14.77 -10.99 21.07
CA LYS A 139 14.21 -11.90 20.09
C LYS A 139 13.72 -11.16 18.87
N LEU A 140 14.21 -11.58 17.71
CA LEU A 140 13.65 -11.11 16.44
C LEU A 140 12.29 -11.75 16.19
N ILE A 141 11.28 -10.91 15.95
CA ILE A 141 9.96 -11.31 15.49
C ILE A 141 9.82 -10.83 14.04
N ASN A 142 9.90 -11.78 13.11
CA ASN A 142 9.80 -11.56 11.65
C ASN A 142 8.73 -12.43 10.99
N ASN A 143 8.07 -13.30 11.75
CA ASN A 143 6.99 -14.15 11.27
C ASN A 143 5.71 -13.33 11.14
N ASP A 144 5.04 -13.40 9.97
CA ASP A 144 3.83 -12.64 9.66
C ASP A 144 2.72 -12.86 10.69
N GLU A 145 2.47 -14.10 11.12
CA GLU A 145 1.39 -14.40 12.08
C GLU A 145 1.60 -13.70 13.42
N LYS A 146 2.84 -13.71 13.93
CA LYS A 146 3.19 -13.03 15.18
C LYS A 146 3.10 -11.52 15.04
N ILE A 147 3.62 -10.96 13.94
CA ILE A 147 3.50 -9.52 13.65
C ILE A 147 2.03 -9.12 13.54
N LEU A 148 1.20 -9.87 12.82
CA LEU A 148 -0.23 -9.59 12.71
C LEU A 148 -0.96 -9.66 14.06
N CYS A 149 -0.59 -10.60 14.92
CA CYS A 149 -1.11 -10.68 16.28
C CYS A 149 -0.74 -9.43 17.09
N LEU A 150 0.52 -8.98 17.01
CA LEU A 150 0.99 -7.79 17.71
C LEU A 150 0.34 -6.51 17.14
N LEU A 151 0.17 -6.40 15.82
CA LEU A 151 -0.56 -5.28 15.21
C LEU A 151 -1.98 -5.20 15.77
N LYS A 152 -2.71 -6.31 15.80
CA LYS A 152 -4.08 -6.35 16.35
C LYS A 152 -4.14 -5.92 17.82
N LYS A 153 -3.09 -6.19 18.58
CA LYS A 153 -3.00 -5.84 20.01
C LYS A 153 -2.56 -4.39 20.23
N ARG A 154 -1.58 -3.89 19.47
CA ARG A 154 -0.88 -2.62 19.73
C ARG A 154 -1.41 -1.43 18.94
N VAL A 155 -1.84 -1.64 17.70
CA VAL A 155 -2.33 -0.53 16.85
C VAL A 155 -3.56 0.17 17.43
N PRO A 156 -4.51 -0.51 18.12
CA PRO A 156 -5.57 0.17 18.86
C PRO A 156 -5.05 1.17 19.88
N GLN A 157 -4.05 0.77 20.69
CA GLN A 157 -3.43 1.62 21.70
C GLN A 157 -2.68 2.79 21.08
N TYR A 158 -2.00 2.55 19.94
CA TYR A 158 -1.34 3.59 19.15
C TYR A 158 -2.33 4.68 18.73
N PHE A 159 -3.50 4.33 18.21
CA PHE A 159 -4.51 5.32 17.83
C PHE A 159 -5.19 5.96 19.03
N GLN A 160 -5.36 5.25 20.11
CA GLN A 160 -5.86 5.85 21.37
C GLN A 160 -4.94 7.00 21.81
N LYS A 161 -3.63 6.80 21.80
CA LYS A 161 -2.64 7.85 22.13
C LYS A 161 -2.70 9.06 21.19
N ILE A 162 -2.92 8.82 19.90
CA ILE A 162 -3.11 9.90 18.93
C ILE A 162 -4.38 10.69 19.24
N LEU A 163 -5.50 9.99 19.50
CA LEU A 163 -6.80 10.62 19.79
C LEU A 163 -6.85 11.38 21.11
N GLU A 164 -5.95 11.05 22.07
CA GLU A 164 -5.75 11.85 23.29
C GLU A 164 -5.15 13.24 22.98
N LYS A 165 -4.49 13.42 21.82
CA LYS A 165 -3.74 14.63 21.46
C LYS A 165 -4.38 15.45 20.34
N ILE A 166 -5.14 14.82 19.45
CA ILE A 166 -5.75 15.50 18.29
C ILE A 166 -7.14 14.93 17.98
N HIS A 167 -8.05 15.82 17.60
CA HIS A 167 -9.40 15.39 17.20
C HIS A 167 -9.39 14.61 15.89
N VAL A 168 -10.22 13.59 15.78
CA VAL A 168 -10.27 12.68 14.63
C VAL A 168 -10.49 13.37 13.28
N SER A 169 -11.26 14.45 13.25
CA SER A 169 -11.48 15.25 12.03
C SER A 169 -10.27 16.03 11.53
N LYS A 170 -9.18 16.04 12.28
CA LYS A 170 -7.88 16.60 11.89
C LYS A 170 -6.87 15.53 11.46
N ILE A 171 -7.30 14.29 11.34
CA ILE A 171 -6.45 13.18 10.92
C ILE A 171 -6.71 12.86 9.46
N ILE A 172 -5.63 12.78 8.68
CA ILE A 172 -5.64 12.34 7.28
C ILE A 172 -4.93 11.00 7.21
N LEU A 173 -5.68 9.93 7.01
CA LEU A 173 -5.15 8.58 6.86
C LEU A 173 -4.88 8.30 5.38
N VAL A 174 -3.62 8.02 5.05
CA VAL A 174 -3.17 7.69 3.69
C VAL A 174 -3.02 6.19 3.56
N GLU A 175 -3.79 5.57 2.67
CA GLU A 175 -3.59 4.16 2.32
C GLU A 175 -2.30 4.00 1.54
N THR A 176 -1.48 3.03 1.93
CA THR A 176 -0.21 2.70 1.29
C THR A 176 -0.14 1.21 0.99
N ARG A 177 0.62 0.84 -0.04
CA ARG A 177 0.80 -0.56 -0.46
C ARG A 177 2.22 -0.82 -0.91
N ALA A 178 2.75 -2.00 -0.63
CA ALA A 178 3.98 -2.45 -1.25
C ALA A 178 3.70 -2.88 -2.70
N MET A 179 4.40 -2.27 -3.64
CA MET A 179 4.21 -2.54 -5.06
C MET A 179 4.76 -3.90 -5.46
N THR A 180 4.03 -4.59 -6.34
CA THR A 180 4.51 -5.78 -7.02
C THR A 180 5.21 -5.41 -8.33
N PHE A 181 4.80 -4.32 -8.95
CA PHE A 181 5.35 -3.84 -10.21
C PHE A 181 5.98 -2.46 -10.07
N TYR A 182 6.97 -2.18 -10.92
CA TYR A 182 7.61 -0.87 -11.00
C TYR A 182 7.92 -0.48 -12.44
N LEU A 183 7.92 0.83 -12.69
CA LEU A 183 8.24 1.43 -13.97
C LEU A 183 9.76 1.57 -14.09
N GLN A 184 10.32 0.99 -15.14
CA GLN A 184 11.72 1.13 -15.53
C GLN A 184 11.90 2.25 -16.55
N GLU A 185 13.11 2.39 -17.05
CA GLU A 185 13.39 3.22 -18.23
C GLU A 185 12.55 2.81 -19.43
N ARG A 186 12.28 3.77 -20.32
CA ARG A 186 11.47 3.59 -21.53
C ARG A 186 10.04 3.08 -21.29
N GLN A 187 9.51 3.36 -20.08
CA GLN A 187 8.14 2.96 -19.70
C GLN A 187 7.93 1.43 -19.73
N GLN A 188 8.95 0.65 -19.47
CA GLN A 188 8.81 -0.79 -19.27
C GLN A 188 8.39 -1.09 -17.84
N ILE A 189 7.57 -2.12 -17.67
CA ILE A 189 7.16 -2.61 -16.36
C ILE A 189 8.03 -3.82 -15.98
N ALA A 190 8.58 -3.79 -14.78
CA ALA A 190 9.27 -4.92 -14.17
C ALA A 190 8.59 -5.29 -12.84
N GLU A 191 8.96 -6.46 -12.34
CA GLU A 191 8.32 -7.05 -11.17
C GLU A 191 9.31 -7.17 -10.01
N PHE A 192 8.86 -6.82 -8.82
CA PHE A 192 9.51 -7.19 -7.56
C PHE A 192 9.17 -8.64 -7.20
N SER A 193 9.92 -9.25 -6.29
CA SER A 193 9.54 -10.54 -5.70
C SER A 193 8.14 -10.45 -5.07
N PRO A 194 7.14 -11.19 -5.58
CA PRO A 194 5.77 -11.12 -5.07
C PRO A 194 5.67 -11.51 -3.59
N ALA A 195 6.45 -12.50 -3.15
CA ALA A 195 6.39 -13.00 -1.76
C ALA A 195 6.67 -11.91 -0.73
N ILE A 196 7.63 -11.01 -1.00
CA ILE A 196 7.96 -9.90 -0.09
C ILE A 196 6.85 -8.83 -0.14
N SER A 197 6.36 -8.51 -1.33
CA SER A 197 5.28 -7.52 -1.49
C SER A 197 3.99 -8.02 -0.80
N ASP A 198 3.68 -9.30 -0.91
CA ASP A 198 2.51 -9.92 -0.28
C ASP A 198 2.62 -9.93 1.25
N SER A 199 3.80 -10.28 1.80
CA SER A 199 4.05 -10.23 3.25
C SER A 199 3.88 -8.80 3.79
N TRP A 200 4.53 -7.83 3.15
CA TRP A 200 4.40 -6.43 3.55
C TRP A 200 2.95 -5.94 3.45
N ASN A 201 2.25 -6.26 2.36
CA ASN A 201 0.86 -5.85 2.18
C ASN A 201 -0.08 -6.46 3.21
N LYS A 202 0.11 -7.72 3.64
CA LYS A 202 -0.66 -8.31 4.74
C LYS A 202 -0.54 -7.49 6.02
N ARG A 203 0.69 -7.10 6.38
CA ARG A 203 0.96 -6.31 7.59
C ARG A 203 0.42 -4.87 7.47
N ILE A 204 0.68 -4.20 6.35
CA ILE A 204 0.21 -2.83 6.09
C ILE A 204 -1.32 -2.78 6.07
N GLN A 205 -1.96 -3.70 5.36
CA GLN A 205 -3.41 -3.78 5.26
C GLN A 205 -4.05 -4.04 6.62
N CYS A 206 -3.49 -4.95 7.43
CA CYS A 206 -3.96 -5.18 8.80
C CYS A 206 -3.93 -3.89 9.62
N GLY A 207 -2.83 -3.14 9.57
CA GLY A 207 -2.73 -1.85 10.26
C GLY A 207 -3.74 -0.82 9.75
N PHE A 208 -3.93 -0.74 8.44
CA PHE A 208 -4.88 0.19 7.81
C PHE A 208 -6.34 -0.14 8.16
N GLU A 209 -6.73 -1.41 8.17
CA GLU A 209 -8.08 -1.84 8.57
C GLU A 209 -8.38 -1.51 10.03
N ILE A 210 -7.39 -1.69 10.91
CA ILE A 210 -7.51 -1.29 12.31
C ILE A 210 -7.64 0.23 12.40
N ALA A 211 -6.83 0.99 11.64
CA ALA A 211 -6.93 2.45 11.58
C ALA A 211 -8.33 2.92 11.19
N LEU A 212 -8.90 2.37 10.12
CA LEU A 212 -10.26 2.71 9.67
C LEU A 212 -11.33 2.44 10.75
N LYS A 213 -11.13 1.39 11.55
CA LYS A 213 -12.04 1.05 12.64
C LYS A 213 -11.97 2.06 13.80
N TYR A 214 -10.76 2.49 14.16
CA TYR A 214 -10.53 3.36 15.33
C TYR A 214 -10.63 4.85 15.01
N LEU A 215 -10.33 5.25 13.77
CA LEU A 215 -10.37 6.64 13.32
C LEU A 215 -11.67 6.97 12.55
N LYS A 216 -12.81 6.47 13.03
CA LYS A 216 -14.10 6.81 12.40
C LYS A 216 -14.32 8.31 12.38
N GLY A 217 -14.48 8.88 11.18
CA GLY A 217 -14.63 10.33 10.97
C GLY A 217 -13.35 11.05 10.58
N CYS A 218 -12.21 10.36 10.44
CA CYS A 218 -11.03 10.93 9.81
C CYS A 218 -11.20 11.07 8.30
N HIS A 219 -10.35 11.87 7.67
CA HIS A 219 -10.23 11.91 6.22
C HIS A 219 -9.41 10.72 5.73
N VAL A 220 -9.82 10.10 4.62
CA VAL A 220 -9.13 8.93 4.07
C VAL A 220 -8.75 9.19 2.61
N ILE A 221 -7.46 9.01 2.31
CA ILE A 221 -6.93 9.02 0.94
C ILE A 221 -6.65 7.59 0.55
N TYR A 222 -7.51 7.02 -0.30
CA TYR A 222 -7.37 5.64 -0.75
C TYR A 222 -6.28 5.50 -1.81
N PHE A 223 -5.58 4.37 -1.79
CA PHE A 223 -4.55 4.07 -2.77
C PHE A 223 -5.19 3.78 -4.15
N PRO A 224 -4.82 4.53 -5.22
CA PRO A 224 -5.38 4.29 -6.54
C PRO A 224 -4.97 2.91 -7.06
N GLN A 225 -5.88 2.31 -7.84
CA GLN A 225 -5.63 1.01 -8.46
C GLN A 225 -4.55 1.14 -9.54
N ASN A 226 -3.85 0.05 -9.80
CA ASN A 226 -2.84 -0.07 -10.87
C ASN A 226 -1.63 0.86 -10.74
N MET A 227 -1.47 1.58 -9.62
CA MET A 227 -0.23 2.30 -9.36
C MET A 227 0.95 1.33 -9.26
N VAL A 228 2.12 1.83 -9.66
CA VAL A 228 3.37 1.06 -9.66
C VAL A 228 4.46 1.82 -8.92
N GLY A 229 5.55 1.11 -8.60
CA GLY A 229 6.78 1.74 -8.14
C GLY A 229 7.48 2.49 -9.27
N ASP A 230 8.43 3.34 -8.94
CA ASP A 230 9.26 4.10 -9.87
C ASP A 230 10.74 3.80 -9.65
N ALA A 231 11.41 3.23 -10.66
CA ALA A 231 12.85 3.01 -10.61
C ALA A 231 13.66 4.32 -10.59
N LYS A 232 13.06 5.44 -11.04
CA LYS A 232 13.67 6.77 -11.05
C LYS A 232 13.29 7.64 -9.87
N HIS A 233 12.64 7.04 -8.87
CA HIS A 233 12.30 7.78 -7.67
C HIS A 233 13.56 8.39 -7.02
N LYS A 234 13.46 9.61 -6.50
CA LYS A 234 14.59 10.37 -5.93
C LYS A 234 15.37 9.62 -4.83
N TRP A 235 14.75 8.65 -4.17
CA TRP A 235 15.36 7.80 -3.15
C TRP A 235 15.77 6.41 -3.68
N GLY A 236 15.73 6.20 -5.01
CA GLY A 236 16.00 4.92 -5.63
C GLY A 236 14.81 3.97 -5.64
N LEU A 237 15.02 2.79 -6.18
CA LEU A 237 14.00 1.77 -6.34
C LEU A 237 13.60 1.13 -5.01
N SER A 238 12.32 1.17 -4.70
CA SER A 238 11.72 0.48 -3.55
C SER A 238 10.26 0.13 -3.83
N ARG A 239 9.74 -0.88 -3.15
CA ARG A 239 8.31 -1.24 -3.18
C ARG A 239 7.38 -0.15 -2.68
N LEU A 240 7.91 0.83 -1.96
CA LEU A 240 7.17 1.96 -1.38
C LEU A 240 7.53 3.30 -2.03
N HIS A 241 8.27 3.31 -3.12
CA HIS A 241 8.57 4.49 -3.89
C HIS A 241 7.74 4.47 -5.17
N TYR A 242 6.68 5.27 -5.17
CA TYR A 242 5.67 5.26 -6.22
C TYR A 242 6.00 6.22 -7.34
N VAL A 243 5.31 6.08 -8.43
CA VAL A 243 5.32 7.06 -9.53
C VAL A 243 4.78 8.40 -9.04
N LYS A 244 5.21 9.48 -9.72
CA LYS A 244 4.90 10.87 -9.36
C LYS A 244 3.38 11.12 -9.28
N GLU A 245 2.60 10.48 -10.12
CA GLU A 245 1.15 10.62 -10.21
C GLU A 245 0.44 10.26 -8.92
N PHE A 246 0.98 9.31 -8.13
CA PHE A 246 0.45 9.03 -6.79
C PHE A 246 0.59 10.24 -5.85
N TYR A 247 1.76 10.85 -5.84
CA TYR A 247 2.03 11.99 -4.95
C TYR A 247 1.22 13.22 -5.35
N GLU A 248 1.04 13.46 -6.66
CA GLU A 248 0.18 14.54 -7.19
C GLU A 248 -1.29 14.32 -6.81
N TYR A 249 -1.77 13.08 -6.95
CA TYR A 249 -3.12 12.70 -6.52
C TYR A 249 -3.33 12.91 -5.02
N ALA A 250 -2.44 12.40 -4.19
CA ALA A 250 -2.56 12.49 -2.75
C ALA A 250 -2.49 13.95 -2.27
N PHE A 251 -1.66 14.78 -2.91
CA PHE A 251 -1.59 16.21 -2.62
C PHE A 251 -2.88 16.95 -3.00
N GLN A 252 -3.46 16.65 -4.17
CA GLN A 252 -4.77 17.19 -4.56
C GLN A 252 -5.86 16.79 -3.58
N ALA A 253 -5.85 15.54 -3.08
CA ALA A 253 -6.78 15.08 -2.08
C ALA A 253 -6.62 15.85 -0.75
N ILE A 254 -5.39 16.10 -0.30
CA ILE A 254 -5.11 16.92 0.90
C ILE A 254 -5.63 18.35 0.71
N ASN A 255 -5.47 18.95 -0.48
CA ASN A 255 -6.00 20.28 -0.76
C ASN A 255 -7.52 20.32 -0.68
N ILE A 256 -8.23 19.32 -1.20
CA ILE A 256 -9.69 19.19 -1.09
C ILE A 256 -10.12 19.15 0.38
N ILE A 257 -9.41 18.41 1.23
CA ILE A 257 -9.64 18.31 2.67
C ILE A 257 -9.43 19.68 3.35
N GLY A 258 -8.35 20.37 3.00
CA GLY A 258 -7.99 21.68 3.57
C GLY A 258 -8.92 22.83 3.18
N GLU A 259 -9.80 22.67 2.19
CA GLU A 259 -10.75 23.69 1.75
C GLU A 259 -11.96 23.84 2.68
N ASN A 260 -12.06 23.10 3.77
CA ASN A 260 -13.17 23.17 4.77
C ASN A 260 -14.57 23.05 4.13
N ARG A 261 -14.72 22.17 3.15
CA ARG A 261 -16.00 21.89 2.49
C ARG A 261 -16.97 21.17 3.44
N SER A 262 -18.23 21.12 3.10
CA SER A 262 -19.14 20.19 3.80
C SER A 262 -18.65 18.75 3.65
N SER A 263 -18.91 17.90 4.63
CA SER A 263 -18.44 16.48 4.60
C SER A 263 -19.00 15.71 3.40
N THR A 264 -20.14 16.10 2.86
CA THR A 264 -20.74 15.50 1.66
C THR A 264 -20.02 15.96 0.39
N ASP A 265 -19.75 17.26 0.26
CA ASP A 265 -19.06 17.82 -0.90
C ASP A 265 -17.60 17.37 -0.95
N GLU A 266 -16.93 17.28 0.21
CA GLU A 266 -15.59 16.74 0.33
C GLU A 266 -15.54 15.28 -0.17
N ARG A 267 -16.41 14.40 0.35
CA ARG A 267 -16.45 13.00 -0.08
C ARG A 267 -16.72 12.86 -1.58
N LYS A 268 -17.63 13.67 -2.13
CA LYS A 268 -17.92 13.69 -3.57
C LYS A 268 -16.69 14.11 -4.37
N ALA A 269 -16.00 15.18 -3.94
CA ALA A 269 -14.80 15.67 -4.61
C ALA A 269 -13.65 14.64 -4.56
N LEU A 270 -13.40 14.01 -3.39
CA LEU A 270 -12.41 12.95 -3.22
C LEU A 270 -12.72 11.72 -4.08
N SER A 271 -13.99 11.29 -4.11
CA SER A 271 -14.42 10.17 -4.96
C SER A 271 -14.24 10.47 -6.45
N THR A 272 -14.58 11.69 -6.88
CA THR A 272 -14.39 12.12 -8.27
C THR A 272 -12.91 12.11 -8.66
N LEU A 273 -12.05 12.65 -7.79
CA LEU A 273 -10.60 12.66 -8.00
C LEU A 273 -10.04 11.23 -8.06
N TYR A 274 -10.43 10.37 -7.13
CA TYR A 274 -10.00 8.96 -7.08
C TYR A 274 -10.38 8.20 -8.36
N ASN A 275 -11.63 8.36 -8.83
CA ASN A 275 -12.11 7.69 -10.04
C ASN A 275 -11.40 8.20 -11.29
N LYS A 276 -11.14 9.51 -11.38
CA LYS A 276 -10.39 10.10 -12.48
C LYS A 276 -8.97 9.52 -12.54
N VAL A 277 -8.25 9.52 -11.44
CA VAL A 277 -6.87 9.02 -11.40
C VAL A 277 -6.81 7.53 -11.69
N ASN A 278 -7.75 6.74 -11.20
CA ASN A 278 -7.82 5.32 -11.53
C ASN A 278 -8.01 5.09 -13.03
N LYS A 279 -8.86 5.89 -13.70
CA LYS A 279 -9.08 5.79 -15.14
C LYS A 279 -7.82 6.16 -15.91
N ASP A 280 -7.27 7.35 -15.64
CA ASP A 280 -6.12 7.89 -16.35
C ASP A 280 -4.90 6.97 -16.19
N TYR A 281 -4.69 6.43 -14.98
CA TYR A 281 -3.54 5.58 -14.69
C TYR A 281 -3.70 4.15 -15.21
N TYR A 282 -4.91 3.64 -15.27
CA TYR A 282 -5.19 2.36 -15.92
C TYR A 282 -4.79 2.37 -17.40
N GLU A 283 -5.13 3.41 -18.12
CA GLU A 283 -4.75 3.57 -19.53
C GLU A 283 -3.22 3.60 -19.70
N PHE A 284 -2.55 4.36 -18.85
CA PHE A 284 -1.08 4.44 -18.85
C PHE A 284 -0.42 3.09 -18.51
N PHE A 285 -0.85 2.42 -17.44
CA PHE A 285 -0.33 1.12 -17.02
C PHE A 285 -0.48 0.07 -18.12
N SER A 286 -1.64 0.04 -18.72
CA SER A 286 -1.97 -0.89 -19.79
C SER A 286 -1.08 -0.70 -21.01
N LEU A 287 -0.84 0.56 -21.39
CA LEU A 287 0.06 0.89 -22.50
C LEU A 287 1.51 0.52 -22.19
N SER A 288 1.94 0.74 -20.96
CA SER A 288 3.30 0.42 -20.51
C SER A 288 3.53 -1.08 -20.43
N LEU A 289 2.55 -1.84 -19.95
CA LEU A 289 2.58 -3.29 -19.98
C LEU A 289 2.64 -3.84 -21.39
N TYR A 290 1.85 -3.28 -22.31
CA TYR A 290 1.90 -3.61 -23.72
C TYR A 290 3.29 -3.37 -24.33
N LYS A 291 3.89 -2.19 -24.08
CA LYS A 291 5.24 -1.89 -24.56
C LYS A 291 6.28 -2.89 -24.02
N THR A 292 6.17 -3.26 -22.74
CA THR A 292 7.05 -4.24 -22.11
C THR A 292 6.95 -5.62 -22.78
N LEU A 293 5.73 -6.10 -23.01
CA LEU A 293 5.48 -7.36 -23.68
C LEU A 293 5.97 -7.36 -25.11
N LYS A 294 5.77 -6.25 -25.85
CA LYS A 294 6.26 -6.08 -27.21
C LYS A 294 7.79 -6.09 -27.28
N MET A 295 8.47 -5.45 -26.32
CA MET A 295 9.95 -5.43 -26.25
C MET A 295 10.54 -6.81 -25.94
N LYS A 296 9.98 -7.54 -24.98
CA LYS A 296 10.37 -8.92 -24.70
C LYS A 296 10.27 -9.81 -25.94
N ARG A 297 9.22 -9.60 -26.72
CA ARG A 297 8.98 -10.34 -27.96
C ARG A 297 10.00 -10.06 -29.07
N ILE A 298 10.49 -8.82 -29.21
CA ILE A 298 11.57 -8.49 -30.16
C ILE A 298 12.86 -9.27 -29.82
N VAL A 299 13.06 -9.59 -28.53
CA VAL A 299 14.22 -10.35 -28.05
C VAL A 299 13.98 -11.87 -28.14
N GLU A 300 12.74 -12.35 -28.06
CA GLU A 300 12.37 -13.78 -28.01
C GLU A 300 11.71 -14.30 -29.30
N SER A 301 12.00 -13.77 -30.42
CA SER A 301 11.42 -13.74 -31.78
C SER A 301 10.70 -14.95 -32.38
N GLU A 302 10.18 -15.93 -31.64
CA GLU A 302 9.58 -17.14 -32.25
C GLU A 302 8.22 -17.62 -31.74
N ASP A 303 7.51 -16.91 -30.84
CA ASP A 303 6.25 -17.43 -30.31
C ASP A 303 4.98 -16.71 -30.83
N GLU A 304 4.37 -17.28 -31.88
CA GLU A 304 3.06 -16.87 -32.47
C GLU A 304 1.93 -16.76 -31.42
N ARG A 305 2.04 -17.46 -30.28
CA ARG A 305 1.07 -17.44 -29.19
C ARG A 305 1.01 -16.08 -28.50
N LEU A 306 2.16 -15.44 -28.32
CA LEU A 306 2.23 -14.09 -27.73
C LEU A 306 1.52 -13.03 -28.58
N TRP A 307 1.44 -13.24 -29.90
CA TRP A 307 0.72 -12.33 -30.79
C TRP A 307 -0.79 -12.33 -30.56
N LYS A 308 -1.38 -13.51 -30.41
CA LYS A 308 -2.82 -13.67 -30.14
C LYS A 308 -3.19 -13.08 -28.76
N TYR A 309 -2.34 -13.26 -27.73
CA TYR A 309 -2.51 -12.64 -26.43
C TYR A 309 -2.51 -11.11 -26.49
N ASN A 310 -1.65 -10.55 -27.31
CA ASN A 310 -1.46 -9.11 -27.44
C ASN A 310 -2.66 -8.42 -28.13
N ASP A 311 -3.17 -8.99 -29.21
CA ASP A 311 -4.37 -8.48 -29.91
C ASP A 311 -5.61 -8.52 -29.01
N TYR A 312 -5.73 -9.57 -28.22
CA TYR A 312 -6.83 -9.74 -27.27
C TYR A 312 -6.73 -8.76 -26.09
N PHE A 313 -5.54 -8.54 -25.57
CA PHE A 313 -5.30 -7.54 -24.53
C PHE A 313 -5.70 -6.14 -25.00
N GLN A 314 -5.35 -5.78 -26.24
CA GLN A 314 -5.78 -4.54 -26.88
C GLN A 314 -7.30 -4.45 -26.98
N LYS A 315 -7.97 -5.52 -27.35
CA LYS A 315 -9.43 -5.57 -27.45
C LYS A 315 -10.12 -5.42 -26.08
N ILE A 316 -9.54 -5.98 -25.02
CA ILE A 316 -10.04 -5.77 -23.65
C ILE A 316 -9.83 -4.33 -23.19
N LEU A 317 -8.66 -3.75 -23.46
CA LEU A 317 -8.32 -2.38 -23.09
C LEU A 317 -9.17 -1.33 -23.84
N LEU A 318 -9.39 -1.56 -25.12
CA LEU A 318 -10.30 -0.75 -25.96
C LEU A 318 -11.77 -0.89 -25.54
N ASN A 319 -12.10 -1.91 -24.76
CA ASN A 319 -13.46 -2.18 -24.29
C ASN A 319 -13.68 -1.92 -22.78
N TYR A 320 -12.78 -1.18 -22.10
CA TYR A 320 -12.92 -0.89 -20.67
C TYR A 320 -14.28 -0.27 -20.31
N GLU A 321 -14.79 0.66 -21.10
CA GLU A 321 -16.13 1.22 -20.88
C GLU A 321 -17.24 0.17 -21.01
N LYS A 322 -17.05 -0.78 -21.93
CA LYS A 322 -17.99 -1.92 -22.06
C LYS A 322 -17.89 -2.85 -20.85
N LEU A 323 -16.66 -3.11 -20.37
CA LEU A 323 -16.46 -3.91 -19.17
C LEU A 323 -17.10 -3.26 -17.94
N GLN A 324 -16.93 -1.96 -17.77
CA GLN A 324 -17.56 -1.23 -16.67
C GLN A 324 -19.09 -1.32 -16.77
N ARG A 325 -19.67 -1.18 -17.95
CA ARG A 325 -21.11 -1.39 -18.17
C ARG A 325 -21.56 -2.82 -17.84
N VAL A 326 -20.74 -3.83 -18.15
CA VAL A 326 -21.01 -5.23 -17.78
C VAL A 326 -20.98 -5.39 -16.26
N ILE A 327 -20.00 -4.81 -15.58
CA ILE A 327 -19.92 -4.82 -14.11
C ILE A 327 -21.14 -4.14 -13.50
N ASP A 328 -21.47 -2.94 -13.96
CA ASP A 328 -22.65 -2.19 -13.48
C ASP A 328 -23.94 -2.98 -13.71
N PHE A 329 -24.05 -3.66 -14.85
CA PHE A 329 -25.17 -4.55 -15.17
C PHE A 329 -25.21 -5.76 -14.23
N MET A 330 -24.08 -6.46 -14.03
CA MET A 330 -23.99 -7.61 -13.12
C MET A 330 -24.37 -7.24 -11.69
N LEU A 331 -23.89 -6.10 -11.21
CA LEU A 331 -24.23 -5.58 -9.87
C LEU A 331 -25.72 -5.28 -9.74
N LYS A 332 -26.30 -4.63 -10.75
CA LYS A 332 -27.71 -4.28 -10.77
C LYS A 332 -28.61 -5.51 -10.75
N GLU A 333 -28.31 -6.49 -11.58
CA GLU A 333 -29.11 -7.70 -11.73
C GLU A 333 -28.69 -8.82 -10.75
N LYS A 334 -27.64 -8.61 -9.94
CA LYS A 334 -27.05 -9.57 -8.97
C LYS A 334 -26.58 -10.87 -9.63
N TYR A 335 -26.04 -10.77 -10.82
CA TYR A 335 -25.53 -11.93 -11.56
C TYR A 335 -24.21 -12.44 -10.99
N SER A 336 -24.05 -13.75 -11.00
CA SER A 336 -22.77 -14.41 -10.77
C SER A 336 -22.03 -14.69 -12.07
N CYS A 337 -20.76 -15.07 -12.00
CA CYS A 337 -19.98 -15.40 -13.18
C CYS A 337 -19.01 -16.57 -12.97
N ALA A 338 -18.61 -17.17 -14.07
CA ALA A 338 -17.50 -18.10 -14.12
C ALA A 338 -16.43 -17.63 -15.12
N PHE A 339 -15.19 -18.06 -14.91
CA PHE A 339 -14.09 -17.77 -15.82
C PHE A 339 -13.63 -19.03 -16.54
N TYR A 340 -13.51 -18.98 -17.86
CA TYR A 340 -12.88 -20.03 -18.64
C TYR A 340 -11.43 -19.64 -18.93
N GLY A 341 -10.49 -20.38 -18.34
CA GLY A 341 -9.06 -20.14 -18.37
C GLY A 341 -8.56 -19.29 -17.19
N LEU A 342 -7.58 -19.83 -16.47
CA LEU A 342 -6.91 -19.13 -15.37
C LEU A 342 -5.63 -18.47 -15.88
N THR A 343 -5.80 -17.36 -16.55
CA THR A 343 -4.72 -16.51 -17.07
C THR A 343 -4.44 -15.35 -16.11
N GLN A 344 -3.37 -14.63 -16.32
CA GLN A 344 -3.07 -13.37 -15.58
C GLN A 344 -4.25 -12.38 -15.68
N ILE A 345 -4.95 -12.40 -16.82
CA ILE A 345 -6.10 -11.55 -17.10
C ILE A 345 -7.30 -11.96 -16.26
N SER A 346 -7.63 -13.27 -16.24
CA SER A 346 -8.73 -13.76 -15.41
C SER A 346 -8.45 -13.56 -13.92
N ILE A 347 -7.20 -13.73 -13.47
CA ILE A 347 -6.78 -13.45 -12.09
C ILE A 347 -7.05 -11.97 -11.74
N PHE A 348 -6.72 -11.06 -12.64
CA PHE A 348 -7.00 -9.64 -12.47
C PHE A 348 -8.51 -9.38 -12.32
N TYR A 349 -9.32 -9.90 -13.24
CA TYR A 349 -10.78 -9.69 -13.20
C TYR A 349 -11.45 -10.36 -12.01
N ILE A 350 -11.02 -11.55 -11.62
CA ILE A 350 -11.54 -12.24 -10.42
C ILE A 350 -11.29 -11.38 -9.17
N ASN A 351 -10.09 -10.83 -9.03
CA ASN A 351 -9.79 -9.95 -7.91
C ASN A 351 -10.58 -8.64 -7.98
N TYR A 352 -10.80 -8.11 -9.18
CA TYR A 352 -11.60 -6.91 -9.41
C TYR A 352 -13.08 -7.16 -9.09
N PHE A 353 -13.66 -8.25 -9.53
CA PHE A 353 -15.05 -8.62 -9.27
C PHE A 353 -15.30 -8.88 -7.77
N LYS A 354 -14.39 -9.56 -7.10
CA LYS A 354 -14.46 -9.72 -5.64
C LYS A 354 -14.52 -8.39 -4.88
N LYS A 355 -13.90 -7.35 -5.41
CA LYS A 355 -13.93 -6.01 -4.81
C LYS A 355 -15.30 -5.34 -4.90
N TYR A 356 -16.11 -5.72 -5.87
CA TYR A 356 -17.47 -5.23 -6.07
C TYR A 356 -18.52 -6.25 -5.58
N ASP A 357 -18.11 -7.25 -4.77
CA ASP A 357 -18.97 -8.30 -4.26
C ASP A 357 -19.70 -9.11 -5.35
N ILE A 358 -19.14 -9.12 -6.57
CA ILE A 358 -19.61 -9.99 -7.65
C ILE A 358 -19.13 -11.42 -7.36
N VAL A 359 -20.08 -12.34 -7.30
CA VAL A 359 -19.81 -13.75 -7.03
C VAL A 359 -19.12 -14.39 -8.23
N VAL A 360 -17.96 -15.01 -7.99
CA VAL A 360 -17.29 -15.87 -8.98
C VAL A 360 -17.54 -17.32 -8.57
N ASP A 361 -18.39 -18.02 -9.30
CA ASP A 361 -18.84 -19.35 -8.97
C ASP A 361 -17.72 -20.40 -9.10
N TYR A 362 -17.03 -20.37 -10.25
CA TYR A 362 -15.94 -21.28 -10.53
C TYR A 362 -14.99 -20.77 -11.61
N VAL A 363 -13.86 -21.45 -11.75
CA VAL A 363 -12.90 -21.26 -12.82
C VAL A 363 -12.72 -22.59 -13.57
N VAL A 364 -12.77 -22.57 -14.88
CA VAL A 364 -12.51 -23.74 -15.72
C VAL A 364 -11.03 -23.79 -16.09
N GLU A 365 -10.28 -24.69 -15.47
CA GLU A 365 -8.84 -24.86 -15.72
C GLU A 365 -8.37 -26.26 -15.31
N ASN A 366 -7.49 -26.88 -16.10
CA ASN A 366 -6.88 -28.16 -15.75
C ASN A 366 -5.79 -27.98 -14.69
N ARG A 367 -6.16 -28.04 -13.41
CA ARG A 367 -5.24 -27.97 -12.28
C ARG A 367 -5.28 -29.23 -11.44
N LYS A 368 -4.17 -29.51 -10.76
CA LYS A 368 -4.09 -30.60 -9.77
C LYS A 368 -4.92 -30.30 -8.53
N GLU A 369 -5.08 -29.03 -8.19
CA GLU A 369 -5.82 -28.58 -7.02
C GLU A 369 -7.26 -28.21 -7.40
N PRO A 370 -8.26 -28.77 -6.70
CA PRO A 370 -9.68 -28.50 -7.01
C PRO A 370 -10.15 -27.11 -6.60
N MET A 371 -9.32 -26.34 -5.92
CA MET A 371 -9.63 -24.99 -5.43
C MET A 371 -8.50 -24.02 -5.72
N TRP A 372 -8.84 -22.80 -6.13
CA TRP A 372 -7.92 -21.71 -6.29
C TRP A 372 -8.43 -20.45 -5.57
N ARG A 373 -7.73 -20.01 -4.54
CA ARG A 373 -8.10 -18.83 -3.72
C ARG A 373 -9.57 -18.84 -3.23
N GLY A 374 -10.06 -20.02 -2.86
CA GLY A 374 -11.43 -20.22 -2.40
C GLY A 374 -12.47 -20.30 -3.51
N ILE A 375 -12.08 -20.38 -4.78
CA ILE A 375 -12.96 -20.58 -5.93
C ILE A 375 -12.76 -22.00 -6.46
N SER A 376 -13.84 -22.69 -6.75
CA SER A 376 -13.80 -24.04 -7.34
C SER A 376 -13.11 -24.02 -8.69
N CYS A 377 -12.18 -24.96 -8.92
CA CYS A 377 -11.55 -25.19 -10.21
C CYS A 377 -12.15 -26.42 -10.86
N LEU A 378 -12.74 -26.26 -12.03
CA LEU A 378 -13.35 -27.33 -12.81
C LEU A 378 -12.45 -27.71 -13.97
N SER A 379 -12.37 -29.00 -14.28
CA SER A 379 -11.60 -29.49 -15.43
C SER A 379 -12.25 -29.01 -16.75
N ARG A 380 -11.41 -28.69 -17.73
CA ARG A 380 -11.82 -28.39 -19.12
C ARG A 380 -12.47 -29.58 -19.83
N GLU A 381 -12.32 -30.79 -19.28
CA GLU A 381 -12.87 -32.04 -19.85
C GLU A 381 -14.30 -32.35 -19.37
N ILE A 382 -14.84 -31.53 -18.47
CA ILE A 382 -16.23 -31.69 -18.00
C ILE A 382 -17.20 -31.40 -19.16
N LYS A 383 -18.16 -32.28 -19.37
CA LYS A 383 -19.14 -32.13 -20.47
C LYS A 383 -20.23 -31.10 -20.17
N GLU A 384 -20.56 -30.93 -18.88
CA GLU A 384 -21.57 -29.97 -18.43
C GLU A 384 -21.01 -29.19 -17.23
N TYR A 385 -21.04 -27.87 -17.32
CA TYR A 385 -20.62 -26.97 -16.23
C TYR A 385 -21.81 -26.64 -15.33
N PRO A 386 -21.58 -26.39 -14.04
CA PRO A 386 -22.61 -25.87 -13.15
C PRO A 386 -23.27 -24.61 -13.71
N PRO A 387 -24.55 -24.37 -13.43
CA PRO A 387 -25.23 -23.14 -13.86
C PRO A 387 -24.48 -21.90 -13.32
N THR A 388 -24.32 -20.92 -14.17
CA THR A 388 -23.82 -19.58 -13.84
C THR A 388 -24.49 -18.57 -14.77
N ASP A 389 -24.62 -17.32 -14.35
CA ASP A 389 -25.33 -16.33 -15.15
C ASP A 389 -24.49 -15.88 -16.35
N ILE A 390 -23.17 -15.73 -16.17
CA ILE A 390 -22.25 -15.23 -17.21
C ILE A 390 -20.96 -16.06 -17.21
N ILE A 391 -20.53 -16.49 -18.38
CA ILE A 391 -19.21 -17.10 -18.58
C ILE A 391 -18.28 -16.11 -19.25
N ILE A 392 -17.16 -15.80 -18.60
CA ILE A 392 -16.12 -14.91 -19.11
C ILE A 392 -14.97 -15.76 -19.65
N ILE A 393 -14.78 -15.73 -20.95
CA ILE A 393 -13.73 -16.48 -21.61
C ILE A 393 -12.44 -15.65 -21.57
N ALA A 394 -11.48 -16.09 -20.75
CA ALA A 394 -10.19 -15.45 -20.58
C ALA A 394 -9.03 -16.20 -21.24
N ASP A 395 -9.31 -17.33 -21.89
CA ASP A 395 -8.33 -18.14 -22.61
C ASP A 395 -8.48 -17.98 -24.11
N VAL A 396 -7.67 -17.11 -24.68
CA VAL A 396 -7.70 -16.76 -26.10
C VAL A 396 -7.23 -17.88 -27.01
N ILE A 397 -6.39 -18.78 -26.49
CA ILE A 397 -5.75 -19.83 -27.31
C ILE A 397 -6.77 -20.92 -27.67
N ASN A 398 -7.81 -21.09 -26.87
CA ASN A 398 -8.80 -22.15 -27.01
C ASN A 398 -10.20 -21.67 -27.45
N MET A 399 -10.40 -20.40 -27.79
CA MET A 399 -11.70 -19.88 -28.21
C MET A 399 -12.29 -20.60 -29.44
N GLU A 400 -11.44 -21.09 -30.34
CA GLU A 400 -11.86 -21.84 -31.53
C GLU A 400 -12.42 -23.26 -31.20
N LYS A 401 -12.20 -23.73 -29.97
CA LYS A 401 -12.64 -25.07 -29.53
C LYS A 401 -13.87 -25.06 -28.63
N ILE A 402 -14.35 -23.87 -28.25
CA ILE A 402 -15.50 -23.74 -27.35
C ILE A 402 -16.77 -23.63 -28.19
N ASN A 403 -17.45 -24.74 -28.42
CA ASN A 403 -18.84 -24.75 -28.88
C ASN A 403 -19.72 -24.33 -27.70
N LEU A 404 -19.96 -23.04 -27.55
CA LEU A 404 -21.07 -22.57 -26.73
C LEU A 404 -22.36 -22.94 -27.49
N LYS A 405 -23.05 -23.94 -27.02
CA LYS A 405 -24.45 -24.16 -27.44
C LYS A 405 -25.25 -22.97 -26.92
N ASP A 406 -25.91 -22.29 -27.88
CA ASP A 406 -26.86 -21.19 -27.66
C ASP A 406 -27.88 -21.49 -26.56
#